data_51a25df8ec25ddff7171b990d9bfdca4
#
_entry.id   51a25df8ec25ddff7171b990d9bfdca4
#
_cell.length_a   1.000
_cell.length_b   1.000
_cell.length_c   1.000
_cell.angle_alpha   90.00
_cell.angle_beta   90.00
_cell.angle_gamma   90.00
#
_symmetry.space_group_name_H-M   'P 1'
#
loop_
_entity.id
_entity.type
_entity.pdbx_description
1 polymer ?
#
loop_
_entity_poly.entity_id
_entity_poly.type
_entity_poly.pdbx_seq_one_letter_code
_entity_poly.pdbx_strand_id
1 'polypeptide(L)'
;MLGLPGESHEDMMATAREVADSGLDAVKIHNLYAVENTPLAAQVRSGEVKLMEFEEYVSTLVDFMELIPPTMVVERISGEAPGSFFIGPQWCLDKPAILRAVNAEFEKRESWQGKKYASQ
;
A
#
# COMPACT_ATOMS: atom_id res chain seq x y z
N MET A 1 -0.88 -4.06 -5.50
CA MET A 1 -1.51 -4.25 -4.18
C MET A 1 -0.45 -4.59 -3.15
N LEU A 2 -0.53 -3.99 -1.99
CA LEU A 2 0.41 -4.25 -0.89
C LEU A 2 -0.24 -5.13 0.17
N GLY A 3 0.53 -6.06 0.72
CA GLY A 3 0.09 -6.92 1.83
C GLY A 3 -0.58 -8.21 1.42
N LEU A 4 -0.36 -8.70 0.20
CA LEU A 4 -0.91 -9.99 -0.24
C LEU A 4 -0.39 -11.13 0.65
N PRO A 5 -1.24 -12.15 0.92
CA PRO A 5 -0.81 -13.29 1.72
C PRO A 5 0.44 -13.94 1.15
N GLY A 6 1.43 -14.19 2.00
CA GLY A 6 2.69 -14.80 1.60
C GLY A 6 3.69 -13.86 0.94
N GLU A 7 3.32 -12.62 0.71
CA GLU A 7 4.21 -11.63 0.11
C GLU A 7 5.07 -10.97 1.17
N SER A 8 6.40 -11.01 0.99
CA SER A 8 7.33 -10.36 1.92
C SER A 8 7.51 -8.88 1.57
N HIS A 9 8.15 -8.15 2.48
CA HIS A 9 8.54 -6.76 2.21
C HIS A 9 9.43 -6.67 0.98
N GLU A 10 10.37 -7.59 0.82
CA GLU A 10 11.25 -7.61 -0.36
C GLU A 10 10.47 -7.86 -1.66
N ASP A 11 9.45 -8.70 -1.62
CA ASP A 11 8.59 -8.94 -2.79
C ASP A 11 7.86 -7.65 -3.18
N MET A 12 7.37 -6.89 -2.21
CA MET A 12 6.70 -5.62 -2.45
C MET A 12 7.66 -4.58 -3.03
N MET A 13 8.91 -4.56 -2.55
CA MET A 13 9.93 -3.65 -3.07
C MET A 13 10.36 -4.04 -4.47
N ALA A 14 10.41 -5.34 -4.78
CA ALA A 14 10.68 -5.82 -6.13
C ALA A 14 9.58 -5.35 -7.10
N THR A 15 8.32 -5.39 -6.66
CA THR A 15 7.19 -4.88 -7.44
C THR A 15 7.37 -3.37 -7.71
N ALA A 16 7.80 -2.60 -6.72
CA ALA A 16 8.04 -1.17 -6.87
C ALA A 16 9.10 -0.91 -7.96
N ARG A 17 10.17 -1.69 -7.97
CA ARG A 17 11.24 -1.56 -8.97
C ARG A 17 10.75 -1.91 -10.37
N GLU A 18 9.93 -2.96 -10.49
CA GLU A 18 9.32 -3.33 -11.78
C GLU A 18 8.40 -2.22 -12.29
N VAL A 19 7.56 -1.66 -11.42
CA VAL A 19 6.68 -0.54 -11.76
C VAL A 19 7.51 0.66 -12.21
N ALA A 20 8.59 0.94 -11.49
CA ALA A 20 9.48 2.05 -11.83
C ALA A 20 10.10 1.88 -13.22
N ASP A 21 10.45 0.66 -13.59
CA ASP A 21 11.10 0.36 -14.88
C ASP A 21 10.12 0.17 -16.02
N SER A 22 8.81 0.17 -15.73
CA SER A 22 7.77 -0.15 -16.72
C SER A 22 7.51 0.97 -17.74
N GLY A 23 7.93 2.19 -17.45
CA GLY A 23 7.63 3.35 -18.29
C GLY A 23 6.21 3.89 -18.14
N LEU A 24 5.47 3.43 -17.14
CA LEU A 24 4.12 3.92 -16.86
C LEU A 24 4.17 5.33 -16.29
N ASP A 25 3.17 6.14 -16.63
CA ASP A 25 3.07 7.52 -16.16
C ASP A 25 2.36 7.65 -14.83
N ALA A 26 1.57 6.65 -14.45
CA ALA A 26 0.74 6.69 -13.25
C ALA A 26 0.58 5.32 -12.64
N VAL A 27 0.31 5.28 -11.33
CA VAL A 27 0.08 4.04 -10.59
C VAL A 27 -1.04 4.26 -9.55
N LYS A 28 -1.83 3.22 -9.32
CA LYS A 28 -2.79 3.17 -8.22
C LYS A 28 -2.31 2.11 -7.25
N ILE A 29 -2.14 2.50 -6.00
CA ILE A 29 -1.65 1.60 -4.96
C ILE A 29 -2.82 1.24 -4.05
N HIS A 30 -3.01 -0.04 -3.81
CA HIS A 30 -4.09 -0.56 -2.96
C HIS A 30 -3.51 -1.42 -1.85
N ASN A 31 -4.16 -1.39 -0.70
CA ASN A 31 -3.94 -2.35 0.37
C ASN A 31 -4.82 -3.58 0.15
N LEU A 32 -4.39 -4.72 0.68
CA LEU A 32 -5.27 -5.89 0.75
C LEU A 32 -6.40 -5.60 1.73
N TYR A 33 -7.64 -5.89 1.35
CA TYR A 33 -8.79 -5.79 2.24
C TYR A 33 -9.72 -6.99 2.04
N ALA A 34 -10.51 -7.28 3.06
CA ALA A 34 -11.42 -8.43 3.06
C ALA A 34 -12.88 -7.99 3.01
N VAL A 35 -13.67 -8.72 2.24
CA VAL A 35 -15.12 -8.51 2.14
C VAL A 35 -15.85 -9.81 2.48
N GLU A 36 -17.12 -9.69 2.91
CA GLU A 36 -17.97 -10.82 3.27
C GLU A 36 -18.11 -11.82 2.10
N ASN A 37 -18.33 -13.07 2.45
CA ASN A 37 -18.59 -14.16 1.51
C ASN A 37 -17.44 -14.48 0.55
N THR A 38 -16.19 -14.26 1.02
CA THR A 38 -15.01 -14.60 0.26
C THR A 38 -14.13 -15.56 1.06
N PRO A 39 -13.28 -16.38 0.38
CA PRO A 39 -12.31 -17.22 1.08
C PRO A 39 -11.37 -16.41 1.97
N LEU A 40 -10.99 -15.21 1.54
CA LEU A 40 -10.12 -14.32 2.32
C LEU A 40 -10.79 -13.91 3.63
N ALA A 41 -12.10 -13.64 3.63
CA ALA A 41 -12.83 -13.30 4.85
C ALA A 41 -12.73 -14.41 5.89
N ALA A 42 -12.88 -15.66 5.48
CA ALA A 42 -12.75 -16.81 6.37
C ALA A 42 -11.33 -16.94 6.92
N GLN A 43 -10.33 -16.71 6.06
CA GLN A 43 -8.92 -16.79 6.44
C GLN A 43 -8.53 -15.70 7.44
N VAL A 44 -9.07 -14.49 7.27
CA VAL A 44 -8.83 -13.38 8.19
C VAL A 44 -9.48 -13.66 9.55
N ARG A 45 -10.73 -14.15 9.56
CA ARG A 45 -11.45 -14.45 10.80
C ARG A 45 -10.83 -15.61 11.57
N SER A 46 -10.27 -16.59 10.88
CA SER A 46 -9.59 -17.73 11.52
C SER A 46 -8.19 -17.40 12.01
N GLY A 47 -7.64 -16.25 11.62
CA GLY A 47 -6.26 -15.88 11.95
C GLY A 47 -5.22 -16.44 10.98
N GLU A 48 -5.65 -17.17 9.94
CA GLU A 48 -4.74 -17.73 8.93
C GLU A 48 -4.04 -16.64 8.11
N VAL A 49 -4.77 -15.54 7.82
CA VAL A 49 -4.26 -14.38 7.12
C VAL A 49 -4.42 -13.16 8.02
N LYS A 50 -3.32 -12.42 8.22
CA LYS A 50 -3.34 -11.19 8.99
C LYS A 50 -3.21 -10.00 8.03
N LEU A 51 -4.18 -9.09 8.09
CA LEU A 51 -4.15 -7.84 7.34
C LEU A 51 -3.13 -6.89 7.97
N MET A 52 -2.53 -6.02 7.15
CA MET A 52 -1.53 -5.07 7.64
C MET A 52 -2.15 -4.08 8.63
N GLU A 53 -1.38 -3.77 9.68
CA GLU A 53 -1.72 -2.68 10.60
C GLU A 53 -1.48 -1.34 9.91
N PHE A 54 -2.14 -0.29 10.41
CA PHE A 54 -2.05 1.05 9.81
C PHE A 54 -0.61 1.54 9.66
N GLU A 55 0.16 1.47 10.76
CA GLU A 55 1.55 1.97 10.77
C GLU A 55 2.45 1.16 9.84
N GLU A 56 2.25 -0.14 9.79
CA GLU A 56 2.98 -1.02 8.88
C GLU A 56 2.69 -0.68 7.42
N TYR A 57 1.42 -0.44 7.10
CA TYR A 57 1.02 -0.06 5.75
C TYR A 57 1.63 1.27 5.33
N VAL A 58 1.56 2.28 6.20
CA VAL A 58 2.13 3.61 5.93
C VAL A 58 3.63 3.51 5.67
N SER A 59 4.36 2.78 6.51
CA SER A 59 5.80 2.59 6.36
C SER A 59 6.13 1.89 5.03
N THR A 60 5.41 0.82 4.71
CA THR A 60 5.61 0.06 3.48
C THR A 60 5.27 0.89 2.25
N LEU A 61 4.19 1.65 2.31
CA LEU A 61 3.77 2.53 1.23
C LEU A 61 4.83 3.59 0.93
N VAL A 62 5.39 4.20 1.97
CA VAL A 62 6.47 5.18 1.81
C VAL A 62 7.70 4.51 1.23
N ASP A 63 8.07 3.31 1.71
CA ASP A 63 9.18 2.53 1.14
C ASP A 63 8.98 2.31 -0.36
N PHE A 64 7.75 1.95 -0.75
CA PHE A 64 7.38 1.73 -2.16
C PHE A 64 7.52 3.03 -2.97
N MET A 65 6.98 4.13 -2.45
CA MET A 65 7.00 5.42 -3.13
C MET A 65 8.40 5.99 -3.28
N GLU A 66 9.31 5.67 -2.38
CA GLU A 66 10.71 6.09 -2.50
C GLU A 66 11.41 5.45 -3.71
N LEU A 67 10.92 4.31 -4.18
CA LEU A 67 11.53 3.54 -5.27
C LEU A 67 10.97 3.86 -6.66
N ILE A 68 9.83 4.54 -6.75
CA ILE A 68 9.23 4.88 -8.04
C ILE A 68 9.66 6.28 -8.48
N PRO A 69 9.62 6.57 -9.82
CA PRO A 69 10.06 7.89 -10.29
C PRO A 69 9.28 9.04 -9.64
N PRO A 70 9.95 10.15 -9.31
CA PRO A 70 9.26 11.30 -8.72
C PRO A 70 8.23 11.93 -9.66
N THR A 71 8.34 11.68 -10.95
CA THR A 71 7.41 12.19 -11.97
C THR A 71 6.18 11.29 -12.16
N MET A 72 6.20 10.08 -11.61
CA MET A 72 5.06 9.17 -11.73
C MET A 72 3.89 9.67 -10.87
N VAL A 73 2.70 9.73 -11.46
CA VAL A 73 1.51 10.16 -10.73
C VAL A 73 0.97 9.01 -9.90
N VAL A 74 0.84 9.22 -8.59
CA VAL A 74 0.19 8.26 -7.70
C VAL A 74 -1.27 8.68 -7.57
N GLU A 75 -2.15 7.97 -8.28
CA GLU A 75 -3.57 8.32 -8.35
C GLU A 75 -4.36 7.89 -7.13
N ARG A 76 -3.86 6.85 -6.43
CA ARG A 76 -4.54 6.29 -5.26
C ARG A 76 -3.52 5.63 -4.34
N ILE A 77 -3.71 5.78 -3.04
CA ILE A 77 -2.80 5.21 -2.03
C ILE A 77 -3.45 4.15 -1.13
N SER A 78 -4.74 3.88 -1.33
CA SER A 78 -5.45 2.85 -0.59
C SER A 78 -6.71 2.44 -1.34
N GLY A 79 -7.34 1.36 -0.88
CA GLY A 79 -8.60 0.90 -1.44
C GLY A 79 -9.49 0.28 -0.36
N GLU A 80 -10.80 0.36 -0.56
CA GLU A 80 -11.80 -0.26 0.29
C GLU A 80 -12.99 -0.71 -0.56
N ALA A 81 -13.83 -1.54 0.04
CA ALA A 81 -15.14 -1.89 -0.52
C ALA A 81 -16.23 -1.14 0.24
N PRO A 82 -17.34 -0.79 -0.42
CA PRO A 82 -18.41 -0.04 0.24
C PRO A 82 -19.24 -0.90 1.18
N GLY A 83 -19.74 -0.26 2.22
CA GLY A 83 -20.86 -0.72 3.00
C GLY A 83 -20.62 -1.88 3.93
N SER A 84 -21.71 -2.62 4.17
CA SER A 84 -21.77 -3.68 5.15
C SER A 84 -20.99 -4.94 4.78
N PHE A 85 -20.52 -5.04 3.55
CA PHE A 85 -19.72 -6.18 3.09
C PHE A 85 -18.27 -6.09 3.51
N PHE A 86 -17.82 -4.90 3.93
CA PHE A 86 -16.42 -4.67 4.28
C PHE A 86 -16.09 -5.24 5.66
N ILE A 87 -15.02 -6.04 5.75
CA ILE A 87 -14.56 -6.65 6.99
C ILE A 87 -13.38 -5.88 7.58
N GLY A 88 -12.42 -5.50 6.79
CA GLY A 88 -11.22 -4.81 7.27
C GLY A 88 -10.13 -4.73 6.24
N PRO A 89 -9.05 -4.01 6.52
CA PRO A 89 -8.75 -3.31 7.77
C PRO A 89 -9.51 -1.99 7.91
N GLN A 90 -9.95 -1.68 9.12
CA GLN A 90 -10.79 -0.49 9.36
C GLN A 90 -10.10 0.83 9.03
N TRP A 91 -8.80 0.91 9.20
CA TRP A 91 -8.05 2.14 8.91
C TRP A 91 -8.12 2.58 7.45
N CYS A 92 -8.38 1.66 6.50
CA CYS A 92 -8.43 2.03 5.09
C CYS A 92 -9.70 2.81 4.71
N LEU A 93 -10.67 2.91 5.62
CA LEU A 93 -11.86 3.73 5.42
C LEU A 93 -11.62 5.21 5.66
N ASP A 94 -10.51 5.56 6.34
CA ASP A 94 -10.16 6.96 6.65
C ASP A 94 -9.02 7.42 5.73
N LYS A 95 -9.37 7.74 4.49
CA LYS A 95 -8.39 8.19 3.49
C LYS A 95 -7.63 9.45 3.88
N PRO A 96 -8.28 10.49 4.48
CA PRO A 96 -7.53 11.66 4.93
C PRO A 96 -6.48 11.33 5.99
N ALA A 97 -6.76 10.40 6.90
CA ALA A 97 -5.80 9.98 7.91
C ALA A 97 -4.60 9.26 7.27
N ILE A 98 -4.85 8.43 6.26
CA ILE A 98 -3.78 7.74 5.52
C ILE A 98 -2.87 8.77 4.86
N LEU A 99 -3.43 9.74 4.17
CA LEU A 99 -2.66 10.77 3.48
C LEU A 99 -1.83 11.60 4.45
N ARG A 100 -2.42 11.99 5.59
CA ARG A 100 -1.68 12.73 6.63
C ARG A 100 -0.52 11.92 7.17
N ALA A 101 -0.75 10.62 7.41
CA ALA A 101 0.29 9.74 7.95
C ALA A 101 1.43 9.53 6.96
N VAL A 102 1.11 9.40 5.66
CA VAL A 102 2.12 9.25 4.60
C VAL A 102 2.98 10.52 4.53
N ASN A 103 2.35 11.69 4.53
CA ASN A 103 3.08 12.95 4.50
C ASN A 103 3.96 13.13 5.73
N ALA A 104 3.45 12.77 6.91
CA ALA A 104 4.20 12.84 8.17
C ALA A 104 5.40 11.88 8.15
N GLU A 105 5.23 10.70 7.58
CA GLU A 105 6.33 9.74 7.47
C GLU A 105 7.44 10.23 6.53
N PHE A 106 7.06 10.84 5.40
CA PHE A 106 8.05 11.47 4.51
C PHE A 106 8.81 12.59 5.22
N GLU A 107 8.13 13.44 5.97
CA GLU A 107 8.78 14.51 6.74
C GLU A 107 9.74 13.95 7.79
N LYS A 108 9.29 12.93 8.52
CA LYS A 108 10.10 12.27 9.55
C LYS A 108 11.38 11.68 8.98
N ARG A 109 11.30 11.12 7.78
CA ARG A 109 12.46 10.51 7.09
C ARG A 109 13.29 11.53 6.32
N GLU A 110 12.84 12.76 6.22
CA GLU A 110 13.43 13.77 5.32
C GLU A 110 13.50 13.20 3.90
N SER A 111 12.38 12.63 3.45
CA SER A 111 12.29 11.85 2.22
C SER A 111 11.18 12.37 1.32
N TRP A 112 11.14 11.83 0.10
CA TRP A 112 10.15 12.19 -0.92
C TRP A 112 9.98 11.04 -1.90
N GLN A 113 8.93 11.11 -2.71
CA GLN A 113 8.72 10.12 -3.76
C GLN A 113 9.91 10.13 -4.71
N GLY A 114 10.49 8.96 -4.92
CA GLY A 114 11.61 8.79 -5.83
C GLY A 114 12.99 9.02 -5.22
N LYS A 115 13.08 9.28 -3.91
CA LYS A 115 14.38 9.50 -3.25
C LYS A 115 15.37 8.39 -3.53
N LYS A 116 14.91 7.16 -3.60
CA LYS A 116 15.73 5.96 -3.84
C LYS A 116 15.61 5.42 -5.26
N TYR A 117 14.90 6.12 -6.11
CA TYR A 117 14.75 5.71 -7.50
C TYR A 117 16.08 5.88 -8.23
N ALA A 118 16.53 4.78 -8.87
CA ALA A 118 17.74 4.82 -9.68
C ALA A 118 17.35 4.95 -11.15
N SER A 119 17.52 6.14 -11.70
CA SER A 119 17.35 6.37 -13.13
C SER A 119 18.49 5.74 -13.89
N GLN A 120 18.16 5.01 -14.94
CA GLN A 120 19.16 4.45 -15.84
C GLN A 120 19.31 5.26 -17.07
#